data_5863d530c98b9f8d9f8036e785bdf94a
#
_entry.id   5863d530c98b9f8d9f8036e785bdf94a
#
_cell.length_a   1.000
_cell.length_b   1.000
_cell.length_c   1.000
_cell.angle_alpha   90.00
_cell.angle_beta   90.00
_cell.angle_gamma   90.00
#
_symmetry.space_group_name_H-M   'P 1'
#
loop_
_entity.id
_entity.type
_entity.pdbx_description
1 polymer ?
#
loop_
_entity_poly.entity_id
_entity_poly.type
_entity_poly.pdbx_seq_one_letter_code
_entity_poly.pdbx_strand_id
1 'polypeptide(L)'
;MPDKPLVWLGSKVRSPPFSQDARRQAGWLVRRLQKGEALSMPKSRPMPSIGPRCHELRIDDRETGKSWRIIYRVDPDAIVIVDSFAKKSQTTPRASIARAARRLRLYDASAKEAQQ
;
A
#
# COMPACT_ATOMS: atom_id res chain seq x y z
N MET A 1 -10.06 7.72 19.43
CA MET A 1 -10.22 6.59 18.50
C MET A 1 -8.92 5.82 18.42
N PRO A 2 -8.94 4.50 18.55
CA PRO A 2 -7.73 3.72 18.39
C PRO A 2 -7.26 3.79 16.94
N ASP A 3 -5.94 3.74 16.76
CA ASP A 3 -5.36 3.71 15.41
C ASP A 3 -5.73 2.40 14.71
N LYS A 4 -5.87 2.47 13.38
CA LYS A 4 -6.13 1.28 12.59
C LYS A 4 -4.89 0.40 12.54
N PRO A 5 -5.03 -0.92 12.72
CA PRO A 5 -3.89 -1.82 12.56
C PRO A 5 -3.49 -1.95 11.09
N LEU A 6 -2.25 -2.40 10.87
CA LEU A 6 -1.74 -2.72 9.54
C LEU A 6 -1.92 -4.21 9.27
N VAL A 7 -2.37 -4.52 8.06
CA VAL A 7 -2.43 -5.89 7.55
C VAL A 7 -1.50 -5.98 6.35
N TRP A 8 -0.56 -6.91 6.35
CA TRP A 8 0.44 -7.07 5.30
C TRP A 8 0.11 -8.31 4.46
N LEU A 9 -0.06 -8.12 3.14
CA LEU A 9 -0.41 -9.22 2.24
C LEU A 9 0.85 -9.79 1.57
N GLY A 10 1.73 -10.39 2.37
CA GLY A 10 2.94 -11.05 1.91
C GLY A 10 4.21 -10.56 2.61
N SER A 11 5.17 -11.45 2.80
CA SER A 11 6.41 -11.16 3.51
C SER A 11 7.29 -10.13 2.77
N LYS A 12 7.32 -10.21 1.44
CA LYS A 12 8.10 -9.27 0.63
C LYS A 12 7.53 -7.86 0.66
N VAL A 13 6.24 -7.74 0.92
CA VAL A 13 5.56 -6.45 1.04
C VAL A 13 5.97 -5.75 2.34
N ARG A 14 6.12 -6.53 3.41
CA ARG A 14 6.47 -6.02 4.73
C ARG A 14 7.92 -5.53 4.81
N SER A 15 8.83 -6.17 4.07
CA SER A 15 10.26 -5.89 4.16
C SER A 15 10.87 -5.62 2.78
N PRO A 16 10.42 -4.56 2.08
CA PRO A 16 11.04 -4.19 0.82
C PRO A 16 12.46 -3.66 1.06
N PRO A 17 13.36 -3.74 0.07
CA PRO A 17 14.74 -3.27 0.23
C PRO A 17 14.83 -1.74 0.15
N PHE A 18 14.10 -1.06 0.99
CA PHE A 18 14.13 0.41 1.06
C PHE A 18 15.45 0.88 1.66
N SER A 19 15.94 2.02 1.18
CA SER A 19 16.95 2.78 1.90
C SER A 19 16.38 3.29 3.23
N GLN A 20 17.24 3.82 4.08
CA GLN A 20 16.79 4.41 5.34
C GLN A 20 15.84 5.60 5.09
N ASP A 21 16.12 6.43 4.07
CA ASP A 21 15.26 7.54 3.70
C ASP A 21 13.87 7.08 3.26
N ALA A 22 13.80 6.09 2.35
CA ALA A 22 12.54 5.54 1.88
C ALA A 22 11.75 4.91 3.02
N ARG A 23 12.41 4.21 3.92
CA ARG A 23 11.79 3.59 5.09
C ARG A 23 11.17 4.61 6.02
N ARG A 24 11.86 5.73 6.26
CA ARG A 24 11.34 6.82 7.08
C ARG A 24 10.11 7.46 6.44
N GLN A 25 10.17 7.73 5.14
CA GLN A 25 9.04 8.31 4.42
C GLN A 25 7.83 7.38 4.46
N ALA A 26 8.03 6.09 4.17
CA ALA A 26 6.96 5.09 4.19
C ALA A 26 6.34 4.98 5.57
N GLY A 27 7.15 4.87 6.60
CA GLY A 27 6.69 4.76 7.98
C GLY A 27 5.86 5.96 8.42
N TRP A 28 6.32 7.16 8.07
CA TRP A 28 5.60 8.38 8.41
C TRP A 28 4.24 8.47 7.72
N LEU A 29 4.19 8.15 6.43
CA LEU A 29 2.94 8.18 5.66
C LEU A 29 1.95 7.11 6.12
N VAL A 30 2.44 5.90 6.34
CA VAL A 30 1.60 4.79 6.83
C VAL A 30 1.03 5.11 8.21
N ARG A 31 1.84 5.73 9.08
CA ARG A 31 1.38 6.14 10.41
C ARG A 31 0.22 7.13 10.32
N ARG A 32 0.30 8.08 9.39
CA ARG A 32 -0.79 9.04 9.17
C ARG A 32 -2.07 8.34 8.71
N LEU A 33 -1.95 7.33 7.85
CA LEU A 33 -3.11 6.53 7.42
C LEU A 33 -3.74 5.79 8.60
N GLN A 34 -2.92 5.23 9.48
CA GLN A 34 -3.41 4.52 10.66
C GLN A 34 -4.19 5.46 11.58
N LYS A 35 -3.82 6.72 11.64
CA LYS A 35 -4.52 7.74 12.44
C LYS A 35 -5.81 8.24 11.81
N GLY A 36 -6.14 7.75 10.61
CA GLY A 36 -7.38 8.11 9.93
C GLY A 36 -7.25 9.27 8.96
N GLU A 37 -6.04 9.75 8.67
CA GLU A 37 -5.85 10.81 7.69
C GLU A 37 -6.05 10.27 6.27
N ALA A 38 -6.69 11.06 5.42
CA ALA A 38 -6.78 10.81 3.99
C ALA A 38 -5.62 11.51 3.31
N LEU A 39 -4.74 10.74 2.69
CA LEU A 39 -3.60 11.30 1.95
C LEU A 39 -4.00 11.58 0.51
N SER A 40 -3.39 12.63 -0.08
CA SER A 40 -3.66 13.06 -1.45
C SER A 40 -2.37 13.26 -2.23
N MET A 41 -2.49 13.59 -3.52
CA MET A 41 -1.33 13.91 -4.35
C MET A 41 -0.51 15.05 -3.72
N PRO A 42 0.80 15.01 -3.85
CA PRO A 42 1.58 14.05 -4.65
C PRO A 42 1.96 12.76 -3.93
N LYS A 43 1.65 12.63 -2.65
CA LYS A 43 2.09 11.49 -1.82
C LYS A 43 1.25 10.24 -2.01
N SER A 44 -0.04 10.40 -2.34
CA SER A 44 -0.94 9.27 -2.55
C SER A 44 -1.86 9.54 -3.73
N ARG A 45 -2.13 8.51 -4.53
CA ARG A 45 -3.00 8.59 -5.70
C ARG A 45 -4.04 7.47 -5.62
N PRO A 46 -5.34 7.80 -5.89
CA PRO A 46 -6.37 6.76 -5.98
C PRO A 46 -6.07 5.78 -7.12
N MET A 47 -6.36 4.51 -6.89
CA MET A 47 -6.16 3.43 -7.88
C MET A 47 -7.45 2.67 -8.12
N PRO A 48 -8.45 3.30 -8.77
CA PRO A 48 -9.75 2.64 -9.01
C PRO A 48 -9.65 1.40 -9.89
N SER A 49 -8.58 1.31 -10.69
CA SER A 49 -8.32 0.11 -11.50
C SER A 49 -8.05 -1.14 -10.67
N ILE A 50 -7.65 -0.99 -9.40
CA ILE A 50 -7.47 -2.10 -8.48
C ILE A 50 -8.78 -2.41 -7.77
N GLY A 51 -9.47 -1.38 -7.31
CA GLY A 51 -10.74 -1.52 -6.61
C GLY A 51 -11.07 -0.30 -5.78
N PRO A 52 -12.26 -0.30 -5.12
CA PRO A 52 -12.67 0.80 -4.24
C PRO A 52 -11.70 0.94 -3.08
N ARG A 53 -11.47 2.17 -2.64
CA ARG A 53 -10.64 2.53 -1.50
C ARG A 53 -9.16 2.14 -1.65
N CYS A 54 -8.75 1.75 -2.87
CA CYS A 54 -7.35 1.42 -3.16
C CYS A 54 -6.59 2.66 -3.60
N HIS A 55 -5.34 2.74 -3.15
CA HIS A 55 -4.47 3.88 -3.41
C HIS A 55 -3.03 3.41 -3.60
N GLU A 56 -2.22 4.30 -4.13
CA GLU A 56 -0.79 4.08 -4.33
C GLU A 56 -0.03 5.17 -3.58
N LEU A 57 0.78 4.80 -2.59
CA LEU A 57 1.73 5.71 -1.97
C LEU A 57 2.94 5.87 -2.88
N ARG A 58 3.43 7.10 -2.97
CA ARG A 58 4.56 7.46 -3.83
C ARG A 58 5.71 7.92 -2.95
N ILE A 59 6.82 7.20 -3.03
CA ILE A 59 8.01 7.46 -2.22
C ILE A 59 9.20 7.65 -3.14
N ASP A 60 9.79 8.84 -3.08
CA ASP A 60 11.01 9.14 -3.82
C ASP A 60 12.20 8.97 -2.88
N ASP A 61 12.99 7.91 -3.14
CA ASP A 61 14.14 7.56 -2.32
C ASP A 61 15.32 8.45 -2.68
N ARG A 62 15.65 9.36 -1.77
CA ARG A 62 16.73 10.33 -2.00
C ARG A 62 18.12 9.74 -1.91
N GLU A 63 18.26 8.58 -1.26
CA GLU A 63 19.56 7.90 -1.15
C GLU A 63 19.91 7.12 -2.41
N THR A 64 18.93 6.48 -3.05
CA THR A 64 19.15 5.60 -4.19
C THR A 64 18.65 6.17 -5.51
N GLY A 65 17.83 7.20 -5.48
CA GLY A 65 17.17 7.75 -6.65
C GLY A 65 16.01 6.91 -7.16
N LYS A 66 15.65 5.83 -6.46
CA LYS A 66 14.53 4.98 -6.86
C LYS A 66 13.21 5.59 -6.47
N SER A 67 12.19 5.36 -7.30
CA SER A 67 10.81 5.70 -6.97
C SER A 67 10.09 4.42 -6.53
N TRP A 68 9.60 4.42 -5.31
CA TRP A 68 8.88 3.28 -4.75
C TRP A 68 7.38 3.54 -4.76
N ARG A 69 6.61 2.48 -4.89
CA ARG A 69 5.15 2.51 -4.80
C ARG A 69 4.69 1.49 -3.78
N ILE A 70 3.73 1.89 -2.93
CA ILE A 70 3.09 0.99 -1.98
C ILE A 70 1.60 1.04 -2.26
N ILE A 71 1.03 -0.12 -2.63
CA ILE A 71 -0.41 -0.24 -2.87
C ILE A 71 -1.08 -0.55 -1.54
N TYR A 72 -2.13 0.18 -1.21
CA TYR A 72 -2.88 -0.03 0.03
C TYR A 72 -4.37 0.17 -0.18
N ARG A 73 -5.16 -0.41 0.71
CA ARG A 73 -6.62 -0.20 0.76
C ARG A 73 -7.00 0.25 2.16
N VAL A 74 -7.85 1.27 2.23
CA VAL A 74 -8.35 1.79 3.51
C VAL A 74 -9.64 1.08 3.86
N ASP A 75 -9.58 0.14 4.81
CA ASP A 75 -10.75 -0.57 5.31
C ASP A 75 -11.26 0.12 6.58
N PRO A 76 -12.52 -0.12 6.97
CA PRO A 76 -13.05 0.46 8.21
C PRO A 76 -12.25 0.08 9.45
N ASP A 77 -11.67 -1.12 9.47
CA ASP A 77 -10.99 -1.70 10.63
C ASP A 77 -9.47 -1.86 10.46
N ALA A 78 -8.92 -1.56 9.29
CA ALA A 78 -7.50 -1.77 9.03
C ALA A 78 -7.00 -0.97 7.82
N ILE A 79 -5.69 -0.75 7.78
CA ILE A 79 -5.00 -0.34 6.55
C ILE A 79 -4.33 -1.58 5.98
N VAL A 80 -4.77 -2.02 4.81
CA VAL A 80 -4.28 -3.24 4.17
C VAL A 80 -3.17 -2.87 3.19
N ILE A 81 -1.95 -3.30 3.47
CA ILE A 81 -0.79 -3.08 2.59
C ILE A 81 -0.70 -4.28 1.64
N VAL A 82 -0.92 -4.02 0.36
CA VAL A 82 -1.15 -5.05 -0.65
C VAL A 82 0.11 -5.42 -1.40
N ASP A 83 0.93 -4.43 -1.74
CA ASP A 83 2.15 -4.64 -2.53
C ASP A 83 3.10 -3.47 -2.37
N SER A 84 4.37 -3.70 -2.63
CA SER A 84 5.38 -2.64 -2.73
C SER A 84 6.36 -2.99 -3.84
N PHE A 85 6.76 -2.01 -4.63
CA PHE A 85 7.68 -2.23 -5.74
C PHE A 85 8.40 -0.94 -6.13
N ALA A 86 9.57 -1.10 -6.75
CA ALA A 86 10.29 0.01 -7.37
C ALA A 86 9.68 0.27 -8.74
N LYS A 87 9.33 1.52 -9.01
CA LYS A 87 8.69 1.90 -10.26
C LYS A 87 9.74 2.34 -11.27
N LYS A 88 9.66 1.81 -12.49
CA LYS A 88 10.60 2.12 -13.57
C LYS A 88 9.98 2.98 -14.66
N SER A 89 8.66 3.23 -14.62
CA SER A 89 7.95 4.00 -15.64
C SER A 89 6.92 4.91 -15.01
N GLN A 90 6.32 5.81 -15.79
CA GLN A 90 5.32 6.76 -15.32
C GLN A 90 4.02 6.07 -14.89
N THR A 91 3.67 4.97 -15.54
CA THR A 91 2.42 4.25 -15.25
C THR A 91 2.69 3.01 -14.41
N THR A 92 1.73 2.67 -13.55
CA THR A 92 1.79 1.43 -12.77
C THR A 92 1.60 0.24 -13.71
N PRO A 93 2.51 -0.74 -13.69
CA PRO A 93 2.40 -1.90 -14.59
C PRO A 93 1.10 -2.67 -14.41
N ARG A 94 0.52 -3.14 -15.51
CA ARG A 94 -0.72 -3.95 -15.46
C ARG A 94 -0.56 -5.20 -14.59
N ALA A 95 0.62 -5.82 -14.62
CA ALA A 95 0.90 -6.99 -13.79
C ALA A 95 0.81 -6.67 -12.30
N SER A 96 1.26 -5.48 -11.88
CA SER A 96 1.16 -5.03 -10.49
C SER A 96 -0.29 -4.79 -10.10
N ILE A 97 -1.08 -4.19 -10.97
CA ILE A 97 -2.51 -3.97 -10.75
C ILE A 97 -3.25 -5.30 -10.58
N ALA A 98 -3.00 -6.25 -11.49
CA ALA A 98 -3.63 -7.57 -11.46
C ALA A 98 -3.25 -8.34 -10.19
N ARG A 99 -1.98 -8.28 -9.79
CA ARG A 99 -1.49 -8.93 -8.58
C ARG A 99 -2.16 -8.36 -7.33
N ALA A 100 -2.25 -7.03 -7.25
CA ALA A 100 -2.90 -6.36 -6.13
C ALA A 100 -4.37 -6.75 -6.03
N ALA A 101 -5.10 -6.72 -7.15
CA ALA A 101 -6.51 -7.10 -7.19
C ALA A 101 -6.72 -8.54 -6.73
N ARG A 102 -5.85 -9.46 -7.18
CA ARG A 102 -5.92 -10.88 -6.80
C ARG A 102 -5.65 -11.06 -5.30
N ARG A 103 -4.64 -10.40 -4.76
CA ARG A 103 -4.31 -10.47 -3.32
C ARG A 103 -5.47 -10.01 -2.46
N LEU A 104 -6.12 -8.92 -2.86
CA LEU A 104 -7.28 -8.40 -2.13
C LEU A 104 -8.47 -9.36 -2.19
N ARG A 105 -8.73 -9.98 -3.36
CA ARG A 105 -9.80 -10.99 -3.46
C ARG A 105 -9.55 -12.16 -2.53
N LEU A 106 -8.32 -12.65 -2.46
CA LEU A 106 -7.96 -13.77 -1.57
C LEU A 106 -8.08 -13.39 -0.10
N TYR A 107 -7.65 -12.18 0.23
CA TYR A 107 -7.77 -11.65 1.59
C TYR A 107 -9.24 -11.53 2.00
N ASP A 108 -10.06 -10.95 1.15
CA ASP A 108 -11.49 -10.77 1.43
C ASP A 108 -12.21 -12.12 1.58
N ALA A 109 -11.87 -13.10 0.75
CA ALA A 109 -12.43 -14.45 0.84
C ALA A 109 -12.05 -15.11 2.16
N SER A 110 -10.78 -15.01 2.58
CA SER A 110 -10.31 -15.54 3.87
C SER A 110 -11.00 -14.88 5.06
N ALA A 111 -11.13 -13.57 5.02
CA ALA A 111 -11.79 -12.82 6.08
C ALA A 111 -13.27 -13.22 6.21
N LYS A 112 -13.94 -13.42 5.06
CA LYS A 112 -15.34 -13.86 5.04
C LYS A 112 -15.50 -15.26 5.61
N GLU A 113 -14.60 -16.20 5.27
CA GLU A 113 -14.61 -17.55 5.81
C GLU A 113 -14.41 -17.56 7.32
N ALA A 114 -13.51 -16.71 7.83
CA ALA A 114 -13.22 -16.61 9.25
C ALA A 114 -14.40 -16.11 10.08
N GLN A 115 -15.37 -15.44 9.45
CA GLN A 115 -16.56 -14.92 10.10
C GLN A 115 -17.72 -15.92 10.14
N GLN A 116 -17.58 -17.05 9.46
CA GLN A 116 -18.59 -18.12 9.47
C GLN A 116 -18.30 -19.14 10.60
#